data_4e52c9a1d3414a8b59ffec0d9dd96e95
#
_entry.id   4e52c9a1d3414a8b59ffec0d9dd96e95
#
_cell.length_a   1.000
_cell.length_b   1.000
_cell.length_c   1.000
_cell.angle_alpha   90.00
_cell.angle_beta   90.00
_cell.angle_gamma   90.00
#
_symmetry.space_group_name_H-M   'P 1'
#
loop_
_entity.id
_entity.type
_entity.pdbx_description
1 polymer ?
#
loop_
_entity_poly.entity_id
_entity_poly.type
_entity_poly.pdbx_seq_one_letter_code
_entity_poly.pdbx_strand_id
1 'polypeptide(L)'
;MSRAGGEYVLVHDGARPLVTPDLIQRVLAATRYHGAAVPVLPVADTVRRARDQFLKSETLDRRDWVLIQTPQGFRRDLLLTAYAEAHHHGRELPDDAAAVLSLGHPVATVPGDPANLKVTRPEDLTLAERILAGSTT
;
A
#
# COMPACT_ATOMS: atom_id res chain seq x y z
N MET A 1 15.86 2.15 7.67
CA MET A 1 16.07 1.67 6.30
C MET A 1 17.53 1.58 5.85
N SER A 2 18.39 2.53 6.21
CA SER A 2 19.83 2.48 5.84
C SER A 2 20.58 1.25 6.35
N ARG A 3 20.07 0.58 7.38
CA ARG A 3 20.65 -0.64 7.95
C ARG A 3 20.14 -1.95 7.33
N ALA A 4 19.08 -1.88 6.52
CA ALA A 4 18.59 -3.07 5.84
C ALA A 4 19.56 -3.46 4.72
N GLY A 5 19.97 -4.72 4.69
CA GLY A 5 20.74 -5.28 3.59
C GLY A 5 19.80 -5.67 2.44
N GLY A 6 20.39 -5.92 1.28
CA GLY A 6 19.63 -6.38 0.11
C GLY A 6 19.34 -5.28 -0.91
N GLU A 7 19.03 -5.72 -2.11
CA GLU A 7 18.79 -4.87 -3.28
C GLU A 7 17.34 -4.33 -3.30
N TYR A 8 16.42 -5.10 -2.74
CA TYR A 8 14.99 -4.76 -2.68
C TYR A 8 14.53 -4.65 -1.24
N VAL A 9 13.57 -3.79 -0.99
CA VAL A 9 12.95 -3.57 0.32
C VAL A 9 11.45 -3.70 0.17
N LEU A 10 10.85 -4.48 1.05
CA LEU A 10 9.40 -4.55 1.20
C LEU A 10 9.03 -3.91 2.54
N VAL A 11 8.18 -2.90 2.50
CA VAL A 11 7.70 -2.18 3.68
C VAL A 11 6.27 -2.62 3.96
N HIS A 12 6.03 -3.15 5.15
CA HIS A 12 4.74 -3.74 5.48
C HIS A 12 4.14 -3.14 6.76
N ASP A 13 2.83 -2.89 6.74
CA ASP A 13 2.07 -2.46 7.90
C ASP A 13 2.02 -3.60 8.94
N GLY A 14 2.46 -3.33 10.17
CA GLY A 14 2.35 -4.29 11.27
C GLY A 14 0.90 -4.63 11.64
N ALA A 15 -0.05 -3.78 11.24
CA ALA A 15 -1.48 -3.99 11.46
C ALA A 15 -2.16 -4.84 10.36
N ARG A 16 -1.40 -5.42 9.42
CA ARG A 16 -1.91 -6.37 8.42
C ARG A 16 -1.35 -7.77 8.66
N PRO A 17 -1.90 -8.50 9.63
CA PRO A 17 -1.31 -9.79 10.05
C PRO A 17 -1.60 -10.95 9.10
N LEU A 18 -2.51 -10.79 8.14
CA LEU A 18 -2.96 -11.86 7.26
C LEU A 18 -2.32 -11.84 5.87
N VAL A 19 -1.21 -11.09 5.71
CA VAL A 19 -0.44 -11.09 4.46
C VAL A 19 0.02 -12.51 4.13
N THR A 20 -0.12 -12.90 2.85
CA THR A 20 0.24 -14.23 2.40
C THR A 20 1.58 -14.24 1.66
N PRO A 21 2.29 -15.38 1.66
CA PRO A 21 3.50 -15.53 0.84
C PRO A 21 3.23 -15.26 -0.65
N ASP A 22 2.07 -15.64 -1.17
CA ASP A 22 1.71 -15.39 -2.57
C ASP A 22 1.66 -13.88 -2.87
N LEU A 23 1.04 -13.08 -2.03
CA LEU A 23 1.00 -11.62 -2.21
C LEU A 23 2.40 -11.02 -2.15
N ILE A 24 3.21 -11.45 -1.18
CA ILE A 24 4.60 -11.00 -1.05
C ILE A 24 5.39 -11.31 -2.32
N GLN A 25 5.25 -12.49 -2.88
CA GLN A 25 5.95 -12.89 -4.12
C GLN A 25 5.49 -12.07 -5.32
N ARG A 26 4.20 -11.80 -5.44
CA ARG A 26 3.68 -10.97 -6.55
C ARG A 26 4.22 -9.56 -6.49
N VAL A 27 4.25 -8.96 -5.30
CA VAL A 27 4.82 -7.61 -5.11
C VAL A 27 6.32 -7.63 -5.42
N LEU A 28 7.06 -8.61 -4.92
CA LEU A 28 8.49 -8.71 -5.17
C LEU A 28 8.81 -8.87 -6.66
N ALA A 29 8.08 -9.72 -7.37
CA ALA A 29 8.27 -9.92 -8.80
C ALA A 29 8.05 -8.63 -9.60
N ALA A 30 6.98 -7.90 -9.29
CA ALA A 30 6.70 -6.61 -9.93
C ALA A 30 7.73 -5.56 -9.56
N THR A 31 8.24 -5.57 -8.32
CA THR A 31 9.29 -4.67 -7.87
C THR A 31 10.61 -4.89 -8.63
N ARG A 32 10.96 -6.15 -8.87
CA ARG A 32 12.14 -6.51 -9.66
C ARG A 32 12.04 -5.99 -11.08
N TYR A 33 10.86 -6.06 -11.67
CA TYR A 33 10.64 -5.64 -13.05
C TYR A 33 10.51 -4.13 -13.20
N HIS A 34 9.79 -3.46 -12.30
CA HIS A 34 9.44 -2.03 -12.43
C HIS A 34 10.24 -1.10 -11.52
N GLY A 35 10.92 -1.62 -10.52
CA GLY A 35 11.64 -0.83 -9.52
C GLY A 35 10.81 -0.44 -8.30
N ALA A 36 9.49 -0.39 -8.43
CA ALA A 36 8.56 -0.11 -7.33
C ALA A 36 7.20 -0.72 -7.66
N ALA A 37 6.54 -1.29 -6.66
CA ALA A 37 5.22 -1.91 -6.83
C ALA A 37 4.43 -1.91 -5.52
N VAL A 38 3.11 -1.79 -5.64
CA VAL A 38 2.18 -1.83 -4.51
C VAL A 38 0.97 -2.71 -4.84
N PRO A 39 0.42 -3.42 -3.84
CA PRO A 39 -0.82 -4.16 -4.03
C PRO A 39 -2.01 -3.22 -3.91
N VAL A 40 -3.02 -3.42 -4.74
CA VAL A 40 -4.19 -2.56 -4.79
C VAL A 40 -5.49 -3.37 -4.85
N LEU A 41 -6.55 -2.77 -4.35
CA LEU A 41 -7.92 -3.26 -4.52
C LEU A 41 -8.76 -2.21 -5.24
N PRO A 42 -9.76 -2.64 -6.02
CA PRO A 42 -10.70 -1.70 -6.61
C PRO A 42 -11.53 -1.01 -5.52
N VAL A 43 -11.98 0.21 -5.79
CA VAL A 43 -12.93 0.93 -4.93
C VAL A 43 -14.33 0.43 -5.21
N ALA A 44 -14.95 -0.21 -4.22
CA ALA A 44 -16.29 -0.81 -4.36
C ALA A 44 -17.42 0.20 -4.14
N ASP A 45 -17.23 1.15 -3.22
CA ASP A 45 -18.26 2.12 -2.84
C ASP A 45 -18.09 3.44 -3.57
N THR A 46 -19.16 4.21 -3.67
CA THR A 46 -19.10 5.57 -4.17
C THR A 46 -18.27 6.45 -3.22
N VAL A 47 -17.30 7.18 -3.77
CA VAL A 47 -16.44 8.09 -3.01
C VAL A 47 -16.84 9.53 -3.31
N ARG A 48 -17.13 10.29 -2.27
CA ARG A 48 -17.43 11.72 -2.35
C ARG A 48 -16.64 12.50 -1.31
N ARG A 49 -16.42 13.76 -1.59
CA ARG A 49 -15.90 14.68 -0.58
C ARG A 49 -17.01 15.06 0.39
N ALA A 50 -16.65 15.17 1.65
CA ALA A 50 -17.52 15.74 2.67
C ALA A 50 -16.75 16.81 3.43
N ARG A 51 -17.42 17.89 3.80
CA ARG A 51 -16.87 18.97 4.63
C ARG A 51 -17.95 19.52 5.53
N ASP A 52 -17.62 19.71 6.80
CA ASP A 52 -18.56 20.23 7.80
C ASP A 52 -19.88 19.44 7.86
N GLN A 53 -19.78 18.11 7.78
CA GLN A 53 -20.88 17.13 7.79
C GLN A 53 -21.79 17.16 6.55
N PHE A 54 -21.39 17.85 5.48
CA PHE A 54 -22.16 17.94 4.23
C PHE A 54 -21.41 17.33 3.06
N LEU A 55 -22.11 16.60 2.23
CA LEU A 55 -21.57 16.06 0.99
C LEU A 55 -21.33 17.18 -0.02
N LYS A 56 -20.21 17.05 -0.75
CA LYS A 56 -19.95 17.88 -1.93
C LYS A 56 -20.47 17.17 -3.19
N SER A 57 -20.73 17.94 -4.24
CA SER A 57 -21.27 17.43 -5.50
C SER A 57 -20.25 16.61 -6.31
N GLU A 58 -18.94 16.80 -6.05
CA GLU A 58 -17.87 16.12 -6.76
C GLU A 58 -17.90 14.61 -6.46
N THR A 59 -17.80 13.80 -7.51
CA THR A 59 -17.74 12.35 -7.43
C THR A 59 -16.46 11.88 -8.10
N LEU A 60 -15.71 10.96 -7.44
CA LEU A 60 -14.57 10.32 -8.07
C LEU A 60 -15.03 9.23 -9.03
N ASP A 61 -14.36 9.11 -10.18
CA ASP A 61 -14.53 7.98 -11.06
C ASP A 61 -13.77 6.78 -10.47
N ARG A 62 -14.53 5.83 -9.91
CA ARG A 62 -13.95 4.65 -9.24
C ARG A 62 -13.03 3.81 -10.13
N ARG A 63 -13.19 3.89 -11.46
CA ARG A 63 -12.38 3.12 -12.41
C ARG A 63 -10.90 3.50 -12.37
N ASP A 64 -10.62 4.76 -12.03
CA ASP A 64 -9.25 5.30 -11.98
C ASP A 64 -8.69 5.33 -10.56
N TRP A 65 -9.45 4.92 -9.56
CA TRP A 65 -9.05 4.97 -8.16
C TRP A 65 -8.94 3.59 -7.57
N VAL A 66 -7.91 3.40 -6.75
CA VAL A 66 -7.64 2.12 -6.10
C VAL A 66 -7.34 2.34 -4.61
N LEU A 67 -7.61 1.31 -3.83
CA LEU A 67 -7.21 1.25 -2.43
C LEU A 67 -5.84 0.58 -2.36
N ILE A 68 -4.89 1.20 -1.69
CA ILE A 68 -3.51 0.71 -1.59
C ILE A 68 -3.35 -0.11 -0.33
N GLN A 69 -2.76 -1.29 -0.50
CA GLN A 69 -2.35 -2.14 0.61
C GLN A 69 -0.83 -2.14 0.78
N THR A 70 -0.34 -2.95 1.69
CA THR A 70 1.06 -3.31 1.83
C THR A 70 1.20 -4.84 1.81
N PRO A 71 2.38 -5.42 1.52
CA PRO A 71 3.70 -4.77 1.44
C PRO A 71 3.85 -3.89 0.19
N GLN A 72 4.59 -2.79 0.34
CA GLN A 72 5.03 -1.96 -0.78
C GLN A 72 6.49 -2.28 -1.08
N GLY A 73 6.78 -2.57 -2.33
CA GLY A 73 8.11 -3.01 -2.76
C GLY A 73 8.87 -1.94 -3.52
N PHE A 74 10.18 -1.84 -3.25
CA PHE A 74 11.04 -0.86 -3.89
C PHE A 74 12.44 -1.41 -4.08
N ARG A 75 13.14 -0.96 -5.13
CA ARG A 75 14.59 -1.02 -5.12
C ARG A 75 15.10 -0.16 -3.97
N ARG A 76 16.04 -0.68 -3.22
CA ARG A 76 16.56 0.00 -2.03
C ARG A 76 17.15 1.36 -2.35
N ASP A 77 17.97 1.46 -3.38
CA ASP A 77 18.59 2.73 -3.80
C ASP A 77 17.55 3.78 -4.19
N LEU A 78 16.52 3.38 -4.92
CA LEU A 78 15.42 4.26 -5.31
C LEU A 78 14.68 4.81 -4.09
N LEU A 79 14.35 3.97 -3.13
CA LEU A 79 13.64 4.39 -1.93
C LEU A 79 14.48 5.34 -1.06
N LEU A 80 15.77 5.05 -0.91
CA LEU A 80 16.69 5.93 -0.16
C LEU A 80 16.81 7.30 -0.82
N THR A 81 16.93 7.36 -2.14
CA THR A 81 16.95 8.62 -2.88
C THR A 81 15.64 9.39 -2.70
N ALA A 82 14.50 8.70 -2.79
CA ALA A 82 13.18 9.31 -2.63
C ALA A 82 13.01 9.97 -1.25
N TYR A 83 13.44 9.28 -0.21
CA TYR A 83 13.38 9.84 1.14
C TYR A 83 14.34 10.99 1.37
N ALA A 84 15.56 10.92 0.82
CA ALA A 84 16.51 12.03 0.89
C ALA A 84 15.95 13.29 0.25
N GLU A 85 15.33 13.17 -0.92
CA GLU A 85 14.69 14.29 -1.60
C GLU A 85 13.47 14.83 -0.84
N ALA A 86 12.63 13.94 -0.34
CA ALA A 86 11.47 14.34 0.46
C ALA A 86 11.88 15.08 1.74
N HIS A 87 12.91 14.60 2.42
CA HIS A 87 13.47 15.24 3.61
C HIS A 87 14.05 16.63 3.29
N HIS A 88 14.81 16.73 2.18
CA HIS A 88 15.40 17.99 1.73
C HIS A 88 14.34 19.07 1.47
N HIS A 89 13.18 18.68 0.95
CA HIS A 89 12.07 19.60 0.67
C HIS A 89 11.07 19.75 1.82
N GLY A 90 11.29 19.10 2.96
CA GLY A 90 10.41 19.17 4.13
C GLY A 90 9.01 18.61 3.88
N ARG A 91 8.87 17.64 2.97
CA ARG A 91 7.57 17.07 2.62
C ARG A 91 7.15 15.99 3.61
N GLU A 92 5.89 16.08 4.05
CA GLU A 92 5.21 14.97 4.70
C GLU A 92 4.54 14.12 3.63
N LEU A 93 4.70 12.79 3.74
CA LEU A 93 4.21 11.84 2.76
C LEU A 93 3.30 10.82 3.44
N PRO A 94 2.15 10.46 2.81
CA PRO A 94 1.21 9.52 3.43
C PRO A 94 1.73 8.08 3.46
N ASP A 95 2.63 7.70 2.54
CA ASP A 95 3.24 6.38 2.47
C ASP A 95 4.56 6.41 1.70
N ASP A 96 5.23 5.25 1.63
CA ASP A 96 6.51 5.13 0.93
C ASP A 96 6.37 5.31 -0.59
N ALA A 97 5.26 4.84 -1.17
CA ALA A 97 5.00 5.03 -2.58
C ALA A 97 4.92 6.51 -2.97
N ALA A 98 4.36 7.35 -2.09
CA ALA A 98 4.28 8.79 -2.34
C ALA A 98 5.67 9.42 -2.48
N ALA A 99 6.66 8.95 -1.71
CA ALA A 99 8.04 9.42 -1.84
C ALA A 99 8.60 9.12 -3.23
N VAL A 100 8.39 7.92 -3.71
CA VAL A 100 8.88 7.48 -5.04
C VAL A 100 8.15 8.19 -6.16
N LEU A 101 6.84 8.36 -6.06
CA LEU A 101 6.04 9.10 -7.03
C LEU A 101 6.47 10.56 -7.12
N SER A 102 6.87 11.18 -6.01
CA SER A 102 7.34 12.57 -5.99
C SER A 102 8.64 12.78 -6.76
N LEU A 103 9.41 11.72 -7.01
CA LEU A 103 10.58 11.75 -7.89
C LEU A 103 10.22 11.66 -9.39
N GLY A 104 8.95 11.43 -9.71
CA GLY A 104 8.52 11.15 -11.08
C GLY A 104 8.74 9.70 -11.50
N HIS A 105 9.13 8.81 -10.58
CA HIS A 105 9.31 7.39 -10.88
C HIS A 105 7.97 6.66 -10.80
N PRO A 106 7.62 5.83 -11.80
CA PRO A 106 6.37 5.07 -11.76
C PRO A 106 6.38 4.00 -10.66
N VAL A 107 5.21 3.74 -10.11
CA VAL A 107 4.97 2.66 -9.16
C VAL A 107 3.94 1.72 -9.78
N ALA A 108 4.34 0.48 -10.01
CA ALA A 108 3.45 -0.52 -10.60
C ALA A 108 2.41 -0.98 -9.57
N THR A 109 1.26 -1.43 -10.05
CA THR A 109 0.23 -2.04 -9.21
C THR A 109 0.15 -3.54 -9.46
N VAL A 110 -0.11 -4.30 -8.39
CA VAL A 110 -0.46 -5.72 -8.50
C VAL A 110 -1.79 -5.95 -7.79
N PRO A 111 -2.56 -6.98 -8.16
CA PRO A 111 -3.77 -7.30 -7.43
C PRO A 111 -3.47 -7.57 -5.96
N GLY A 112 -4.18 -6.85 -5.08
CA GLY A 112 -4.13 -7.08 -3.64
C GLY A 112 -4.99 -8.26 -3.23
N ASP A 113 -5.20 -8.39 -1.93
CA ASP A 113 -6.00 -9.46 -1.34
C ASP A 113 -7.01 -8.85 -0.37
N PRO A 114 -8.33 -9.05 -0.57
CA PRO A 114 -9.34 -8.56 0.37
C PRO A 114 -9.14 -9.08 1.80
N ALA A 115 -8.55 -10.27 1.96
CA ALA A 115 -8.25 -10.84 3.28
C ALA A 115 -7.05 -10.17 3.96
N ASN A 116 -6.24 -9.42 3.24
CA ASN A 116 -5.08 -8.68 3.77
C ASN A 116 -5.54 -7.34 4.38
N LEU A 117 -6.51 -7.39 5.28
CA LEU A 117 -7.08 -6.20 5.89
C LEU A 117 -6.13 -5.56 6.90
N LYS A 118 -6.30 -4.26 7.10
CA LYS A 118 -5.62 -3.51 8.15
C LYS A 118 -6.49 -3.49 9.40
N VAL A 119 -6.00 -4.08 10.48
CA VAL A 119 -6.71 -4.10 11.77
C VAL A 119 -6.55 -2.73 12.42
N THR A 120 -7.61 -1.95 12.44
CA THR A 120 -7.65 -0.59 13.03
C THR A 120 -8.71 -0.45 14.10
N ARG A 121 -9.70 -1.33 14.12
CA ARG A 121 -10.84 -1.32 15.05
C ARG A 121 -11.04 -2.70 15.66
N PRO A 122 -11.72 -2.81 16.82
CA PRO A 122 -12.02 -4.11 17.42
C PRO A 122 -12.75 -5.08 16.47
N GLU A 123 -13.65 -4.58 15.65
CA GLU A 123 -14.39 -5.40 14.67
C GLU A 123 -13.45 -6.02 13.63
N ASP A 124 -12.40 -5.33 13.26
CA ASP A 124 -11.40 -5.82 12.30
C ASP A 124 -10.64 -7.02 12.88
N LEU A 125 -10.35 -7.00 14.17
CA LEU A 125 -9.70 -8.11 14.84
C LEU A 125 -10.57 -9.37 14.80
N THR A 126 -11.86 -9.24 15.09
CA THR A 126 -12.81 -10.34 15.00
C THR A 126 -12.88 -10.91 13.58
N LEU A 127 -12.91 -10.04 12.58
CA LEU A 127 -12.91 -10.45 11.18
C LEU A 127 -11.61 -11.18 10.81
N ALA A 128 -10.46 -10.65 11.24
CA ALA A 128 -9.16 -11.28 11.00
C ALA A 128 -9.09 -12.68 11.62
N GLU A 129 -9.58 -12.87 12.82
CA GLU A 129 -9.64 -14.17 13.50
C GLU A 129 -10.51 -15.17 12.71
N ARG A 130 -11.63 -14.73 12.18
CA ARG A 130 -12.51 -15.58 11.38
C ARG A 130 -11.87 -15.98 10.04
N ILE A 131 -11.19 -15.05 9.39
CA ILE A 131 -10.48 -15.33 8.14
C ILE A 131 -9.37 -16.36 8.41
N LEU A 132 -8.60 -16.18 9.47
CA LEU A 132 -7.51 -17.07 9.84
C LEU A 132 -8.05 -18.48 10.17
N ALA A 133 -9.15 -18.58 10.90
CA ALA A 133 -9.79 -19.86 11.21
C ALA A 133 -10.28 -20.57 9.94
N GLY A 134 -10.85 -19.84 8.98
CA GLY A 134 -11.27 -20.38 7.69
C GLY A 134 -10.13 -20.87 6.81
N SER A 135 -8.94 -20.27 6.92
CA SER A 135 -7.76 -20.66 6.14
C SER A 135 -7.06 -21.92 6.65
N THR A 136 -7.42 -22.43 7.84
CA THR A 136 -6.84 -23.65 8.43
C THR A 136 -7.58 -24.93 8.03
N THR A 137 -8.67 -24.82 7.29
CA THR A 137 -9.42 -25.94 6.75
C THR A 137 -9.07 -26.18 5.26
#